data_5bef01ef68905f13381880e623eede9f
#
_entry.id   5bef01ef68905f13381880e623eede9f
#
_cell.length_a   1.000
_cell.length_b   1.000
_cell.length_c   1.000
_cell.angle_alpha   90.00
_cell.angle_beta   90.00
_cell.angle_gamma   90.00
#
_symmetry.space_group_name_H-M   'P 1'
#
loop_
_entity.id
_entity.type
_entity.pdbx_description
1 polymer ?
#
loop_
_entity_poly.entity_id
_entity_poly.type
_entity_poly.pdbx_seq_one_letter_code
_entity_poly.pdbx_strand_id
1 'polypeptide(L)'
;NPCLAYDTPWTAQHALNLVHVPVNVYDSNAVCAGVVVDQQATTDVLVVRHAELCEAGSGGNCEADIPGNVYFQSTRCATDADRYRFGTEDDTTFDLKQMDCLADTEKRKFISNIYYIRNWAVNAGDGIPTLVRSSFNLDGVVPAHQDAVAMIEGIEGFRVELGIDDRSNAYLGEPTGTPVNYAEAVDWLDPDTRTTPTNRGDGSPDGAFITCTTADPCTVDELMN
;
A
#
# COMPACT_ATOMS: atom_id res chain seq x y z
N ASN A 1 8.30 5.82 -7.54
CA ASN A 1 7.47 7.01 -7.30
C ASN A 1 6.07 6.59 -6.87
N PRO A 2 5.65 6.83 -5.61
CA PRO A 2 4.33 6.40 -5.10
C PRO A 2 3.15 7.20 -5.67
N CYS A 3 3.43 8.29 -6.35
CA CYS A 3 2.44 9.23 -6.88
C CYS A 3 2.27 9.11 -8.41
N LEU A 4 2.78 8.03 -8.98
CA LEU A 4 2.67 7.79 -10.42
C LEU A 4 1.22 7.57 -10.81
N ALA A 5 0.74 8.32 -11.80
CA ALA A 5 -0.56 8.08 -12.42
C ALA A 5 -0.55 6.75 -13.21
N TYR A 6 -1.72 6.17 -13.42
CA TYR A 6 -1.88 4.98 -14.24
C TYR A 6 -2.28 5.37 -15.66
N ASP A 7 -1.41 6.10 -16.35
CA ASP A 7 -1.59 6.52 -17.75
C ASP A 7 -1.14 5.44 -18.74
N THR A 8 -0.31 4.53 -18.29
CA THR A 8 0.13 3.32 -18.97
C THR A 8 0.26 2.21 -17.95
N PRO A 9 0.14 0.93 -18.34
CA PRO A 9 0.34 -0.19 -17.41
C PRO A 9 1.66 -0.06 -16.66
N TRP A 10 1.59 -0.13 -15.33
CA TRP A 10 2.79 -0.06 -14.52
C TRP A 10 3.72 -1.24 -14.77
N THR A 11 5.03 -1.00 -14.71
CA THR A 11 5.99 -2.09 -14.83
C THR A 11 5.77 -3.13 -13.73
N ALA A 12 6.09 -4.40 -14.02
CA ALA A 12 5.97 -5.48 -13.04
C ALA A 12 6.71 -5.15 -11.73
N GLN A 13 7.89 -4.52 -11.81
CA GLN A 13 8.63 -4.10 -10.61
C GLN A 13 7.92 -3.01 -9.82
N HIS A 14 7.26 -2.05 -10.50
CA HIS A 14 6.49 -1.02 -9.80
C HIS A 14 5.28 -1.63 -9.09
N ALA A 15 4.52 -2.49 -9.78
CA ALA A 15 3.39 -3.20 -9.19
C ALA A 15 3.81 -4.07 -7.99
N LEU A 16 4.94 -4.78 -8.12
CA LEU A 16 5.53 -5.58 -7.04
C LEU A 16 5.82 -4.71 -5.80
N ASN A 17 6.47 -3.56 -5.99
CA ASN A 17 6.78 -2.64 -4.89
C ASN A 17 5.50 -2.10 -4.22
N LEU A 18 4.44 -1.83 -4.99
CA LEU A 18 3.16 -1.38 -4.42
C LEU A 18 2.49 -2.44 -3.54
N VAL A 19 2.62 -3.71 -3.93
CA VAL A 19 2.05 -4.84 -3.18
C VAL A 19 2.85 -5.14 -1.92
N HIS A 20 4.19 -5.10 -2.00
CA HIS A 20 5.07 -5.50 -0.91
C HIS A 20 5.30 -4.38 0.12
N VAL A 21 5.16 -3.12 -0.27
CA VAL A 21 5.40 -1.98 0.60
C VAL A 21 4.09 -1.19 0.78
N PRO A 22 3.23 -1.63 1.71
CA PRO A 22 1.92 -1.01 1.92
C PRO A 22 2.01 0.38 2.57
N VAL A 23 3.10 0.68 3.25
CA VAL A 23 3.32 1.95 3.94
C VAL A 23 4.67 2.52 3.57
N ASN A 24 4.71 3.79 3.18
CA ASN A 24 5.94 4.55 2.97
C ASN A 24 5.88 5.89 3.69
N VAL A 25 7.04 6.38 4.13
CA VAL A 25 7.19 7.68 4.76
C VAL A 25 8.29 8.47 4.06
N TYR A 26 8.08 9.77 3.91
CA TYR A 26 9.03 10.71 3.34
C TYR A 26 9.05 12.00 4.17
N ASP A 27 10.21 12.59 4.35
CA ASP A 27 10.38 13.87 5.07
C ASP A 27 10.23 15.10 4.16
N SER A 28 9.93 14.90 2.88
CA SER A 28 9.77 15.98 1.90
C SER A 28 8.82 15.60 0.75
N ASN A 29 8.34 16.63 0.06
CA ASN A 29 7.48 16.47 -1.12
C ASN A 29 8.24 16.08 -2.40
N ALA A 30 9.55 15.94 -2.37
CA ALA A 30 10.38 15.73 -3.57
C ALA A 30 9.99 14.47 -4.35
N VAL A 31 9.51 13.43 -3.67
CA VAL A 31 9.10 12.16 -4.29
C VAL A 31 7.75 12.28 -4.99
N CYS A 32 6.89 13.17 -4.50
CA CYS A 32 5.50 13.35 -4.95
C CYS A 32 5.23 14.79 -5.42
N ALA A 33 6.21 15.44 -6.03
CA ALA A 33 6.06 16.80 -6.57
C ALA A 33 4.85 16.85 -7.52
N GLY A 34 3.96 17.82 -7.30
CA GLY A 34 2.71 17.98 -8.05
C GLY A 34 1.48 17.34 -7.38
N VAL A 35 1.66 16.37 -6.48
CA VAL A 35 0.59 15.81 -5.63
C VAL A 35 0.68 16.39 -4.22
N VAL A 36 1.87 16.33 -3.62
CA VAL A 36 2.14 16.97 -2.34
C VAL A 36 2.56 18.41 -2.60
N VAL A 37 1.62 19.33 -2.42
CA VAL A 37 1.83 20.77 -2.66
C VAL A 37 1.72 21.54 -1.35
N ASP A 38 2.50 22.62 -1.23
CA ASP A 38 2.47 23.52 -0.08
C ASP A 38 2.67 22.80 1.27
N GLN A 39 3.52 21.77 1.29
CA GLN A 39 3.82 21.03 2.52
C GLN A 39 4.37 21.95 3.60
N GLN A 40 3.85 21.81 4.81
CA GLN A 40 4.39 22.46 6.01
C GLN A 40 5.81 21.96 6.25
N ALA A 41 6.74 22.88 6.41
CA ALA A 41 8.14 22.55 6.65
C ALA A 41 8.31 21.63 7.87
N THR A 42 9.26 20.72 7.78
CA THR A 42 9.60 19.79 8.88
C THR A 42 8.49 18.80 9.27
N THR A 43 7.55 18.52 8.39
CA THR A 43 6.55 17.45 8.58
C THR A 43 6.78 16.32 7.59
N ASP A 44 6.32 15.13 7.94
CA ASP A 44 6.43 13.95 7.09
C ASP A 44 5.26 13.83 6.11
N VAL A 45 5.46 13.02 5.09
CA VAL A 45 4.44 12.56 4.13
C VAL A 45 4.26 11.06 4.34
N LEU A 46 3.06 10.64 4.67
CA LEU A 46 2.70 9.24 4.84
C LEU A 46 1.92 8.74 3.64
N VAL A 47 2.36 7.66 3.02
CA VAL A 47 1.63 6.95 1.96
C VAL A 47 1.17 5.61 2.48
N VAL A 48 -0.14 5.35 2.38
CA VAL A 48 -0.76 4.08 2.79
C VAL A 48 -1.49 3.47 1.62
N ARG A 49 -1.25 2.18 1.36
CA ARG A 49 -1.84 1.42 0.26
C ARG A 49 -2.47 0.14 0.77
N HIS A 50 -3.59 -0.21 0.20
CA HIS A 50 -4.26 -1.49 0.47
C HIS A 50 -5.27 -1.81 -0.64
N ALA A 51 -5.75 -3.02 -0.67
CA ALA A 51 -6.94 -3.37 -1.44
C ALA A 51 -8.20 -3.08 -0.59
N GLU A 52 -9.29 -2.70 -1.24
CA GLU A 52 -10.58 -2.55 -0.58
C GLU A 52 -11.03 -3.87 0.07
N LEU A 53 -11.74 -3.80 1.20
CA LEU A 53 -12.22 -4.99 1.90
C LEU A 53 -13.30 -5.75 1.12
N CYS A 54 -14.07 -5.04 0.31
CA CYS A 54 -15.14 -5.59 -0.49
C CYS A 54 -14.66 -6.01 -1.89
N GLU A 55 -15.39 -6.95 -2.49
CA GLU A 55 -15.33 -7.18 -3.91
C GLU A 55 -15.95 -6.01 -4.67
N ALA A 56 -15.29 -5.55 -5.74
CA ALA A 56 -15.82 -4.50 -6.61
C ALA A 56 -17.14 -4.96 -7.25
N GLY A 57 -18.16 -4.08 -7.17
CA GLY A 57 -19.49 -4.36 -7.74
C GLY A 57 -20.39 -5.28 -6.92
N SER A 58 -19.97 -5.75 -5.73
CA SER A 58 -20.79 -6.63 -4.89
C SER A 58 -22.00 -5.95 -4.23
N GLY A 59 -22.11 -4.64 -4.35
CA GLY A 59 -23.22 -3.85 -3.82
C GLY A 59 -23.07 -3.48 -2.33
N GLY A 60 -24.14 -2.97 -1.71
CA GLY A 60 -24.09 -2.50 -0.32
C GLY A 60 -23.23 -1.24 -0.18
N ASN A 61 -22.27 -1.26 0.72
CA ASN A 61 -21.30 -0.17 0.93
C ASN A 61 -20.01 -0.34 0.10
N CYS A 62 -19.95 -1.38 -0.73
CA CYS A 62 -18.80 -1.63 -1.60
C CYS A 62 -18.87 -0.73 -2.82
N GLU A 63 -17.71 -0.28 -3.30
CA GLU A 63 -17.66 0.56 -4.49
C GLU A 63 -18.14 -0.21 -5.72
N ALA A 64 -18.79 0.50 -6.64
CA ALA A 64 -19.17 -0.09 -7.91
C ALA A 64 -17.95 -0.52 -8.71
N ASP A 65 -18.11 -1.54 -9.54
CA ASP A 65 -17.12 -1.87 -10.53
C ASP A 65 -17.13 -0.79 -11.63
N ILE A 66 -16.05 0.00 -11.69
CA ILE A 66 -15.94 1.17 -12.56
C ILE A 66 -14.82 0.90 -13.57
N PRO A 67 -15.17 0.80 -14.88
CA PRO A 67 -14.16 0.66 -15.91
C PRO A 67 -13.09 1.78 -15.83
N GLY A 68 -11.84 1.41 -15.97
CA GLY A 68 -10.70 2.33 -15.88
C GLY A 68 -10.15 2.54 -14.47
N ASN A 69 -10.82 2.12 -13.41
CA ASN A 69 -10.19 2.05 -12.08
C ASN A 69 -9.11 0.96 -12.02
N VAL A 70 -8.15 1.15 -11.13
CA VAL A 70 -7.11 0.15 -10.88
C VAL A 70 -7.57 -0.84 -9.83
N TYR A 71 -7.48 -2.11 -10.17
CA TYR A 71 -7.88 -3.23 -9.32
C TYR A 71 -6.71 -4.13 -8.97
N PHE A 72 -6.89 -4.87 -7.89
CA PHE A 72 -5.98 -5.90 -7.41
C PHE A 72 -6.75 -7.21 -7.24
N GLN A 73 -6.14 -8.30 -7.65
CA GLN A 73 -6.61 -9.66 -7.43
C GLN A 73 -5.44 -10.53 -7.02
N SER A 74 -5.61 -11.41 -6.04
CA SER A 74 -4.59 -12.38 -5.62
C SER A 74 -5.11 -13.79 -5.75
N THR A 75 -4.27 -14.73 -6.14
CA THR A 75 -4.63 -16.15 -6.19
C THR A 75 -4.55 -16.80 -4.82
N ARG A 76 -5.38 -17.84 -4.65
CA ARG A 76 -5.26 -18.85 -3.60
C ARG A 76 -5.04 -20.25 -4.18
N CYS A 77 -5.00 -20.37 -5.51
CA CYS A 77 -4.77 -21.62 -6.22
C CYS A 77 -3.26 -21.87 -6.41
N ALA A 78 -2.78 -23.03 -5.97
CA ALA A 78 -1.35 -23.37 -6.06
C ALA A 78 -0.86 -23.52 -7.50
N THR A 79 -1.75 -23.77 -8.47
CA THR A 79 -1.40 -23.99 -9.87
C THR A 79 -1.45 -22.73 -10.74
N ASP A 80 -1.93 -21.59 -10.22
CA ASP A 80 -1.87 -20.33 -10.95
C ASP A 80 -0.42 -19.88 -11.13
N ALA A 81 -0.11 -19.48 -12.35
CA ALA A 81 1.25 -19.04 -12.71
C ALA A 81 1.63 -17.71 -12.02
N ASP A 82 0.66 -16.80 -11.90
CA ASP A 82 0.86 -15.51 -11.26
C ASP A 82 0.23 -15.50 -9.87
N ARG A 83 0.89 -14.83 -8.95
CA ARG A 83 0.41 -14.70 -7.56
C ARG A 83 -0.61 -13.59 -7.39
N TYR A 84 -0.57 -12.60 -8.26
CA TYR A 84 -1.51 -11.47 -8.27
C TYR A 84 -1.68 -10.88 -9.68
N ARG A 85 -2.77 -10.16 -9.86
CA ARG A 85 -3.03 -9.29 -11.00
C ARG A 85 -3.21 -7.86 -10.48
N PHE A 86 -2.71 -6.91 -11.24
CA PHE A 86 -2.75 -5.50 -10.87
C PHE A 86 -2.85 -4.63 -12.13
N GLY A 87 -3.93 -3.88 -12.27
CA GLY A 87 -4.18 -3.06 -13.45
C GLY A 87 -5.63 -2.61 -13.58
N THR A 88 -5.99 -2.14 -14.76
CA THR A 88 -7.36 -1.84 -15.16
C THR A 88 -7.96 -3.04 -15.93
N GLU A 89 -9.26 -3.05 -16.14
CA GLU A 89 -9.91 -4.11 -16.95
C GLU A 89 -9.52 -4.05 -18.42
N ASP A 90 -9.04 -2.89 -18.89
CA ASP A 90 -8.62 -2.73 -20.29
C ASP A 90 -7.29 -3.40 -20.59
N ASP A 91 -6.43 -3.56 -19.60
CA ASP A 91 -5.07 -4.09 -19.74
C ASP A 91 -4.81 -5.37 -18.95
N THR A 92 -5.72 -5.76 -18.07
CA THR A 92 -5.52 -6.88 -17.14
C THR A 92 -6.74 -7.80 -17.11
N THR A 93 -6.51 -9.09 -17.33
CA THR A 93 -7.54 -10.11 -17.11
C THR A 93 -7.51 -10.57 -15.65
N PHE A 94 -8.62 -10.43 -14.94
CA PHE A 94 -8.76 -10.85 -13.55
C PHE A 94 -9.37 -12.26 -13.50
N ASP A 95 -8.54 -13.28 -13.66
CA ASP A 95 -8.94 -14.71 -13.77
C ASP A 95 -8.25 -15.62 -12.75
N LEU A 96 -7.61 -15.03 -11.73
CA LEU A 96 -6.96 -15.80 -10.66
C LEU A 96 -7.99 -16.54 -9.80
N LYS A 97 -7.61 -17.73 -9.33
CA LYS A 97 -8.55 -18.70 -8.75
C LYS A 97 -8.49 -18.73 -7.22
N GLN A 98 -9.61 -19.14 -6.66
CA GLN A 98 -9.74 -19.52 -5.25
C GLN A 98 -8.97 -20.82 -4.97
N MET A 99 -8.93 -21.24 -3.70
CA MET A 99 -8.20 -22.43 -3.25
C MET A 99 -8.64 -23.73 -3.95
N ASP A 100 -9.89 -23.79 -4.41
CA ASP A 100 -10.42 -24.94 -5.18
C ASP A 100 -9.94 -24.97 -6.64
N CYS A 101 -9.25 -23.92 -7.09
CA CYS A 101 -8.78 -23.70 -8.45
C CYS A 101 -9.89 -23.72 -9.53
N LEU A 102 -11.13 -23.47 -9.14
CA LEU A 102 -12.30 -23.47 -10.04
C LEU A 102 -12.92 -22.07 -10.16
N ALA A 103 -13.31 -21.48 -9.05
CA ALA A 103 -13.92 -20.17 -9.01
C ALA A 103 -12.85 -19.07 -9.00
N ASP A 104 -13.17 -17.91 -9.60
CA ASP A 104 -12.28 -16.75 -9.55
C ASP A 104 -12.25 -16.15 -8.14
N THR A 105 -11.09 -15.58 -7.76
CA THR A 105 -10.99 -14.78 -6.55
C THR A 105 -11.60 -13.41 -6.77
N GLU A 106 -11.92 -12.73 -5.67
CA GLU A 106 -12.51 -11.40 -5.68
C GLU A 106 -11.54 -10.35 -6.24
N LYS A 107 -12.01 -9.56 -7.20
CA LYS A 107 -11.36 -8.36 -7.69
C LYS A 107 -11.66 -7.20 -6.73
N ARG A 108 -10.64 -6.53 -6.24
CA ARG A 108 -10.74 -5.49 -5.22
C ARG A 108 -10.13 -4.20 -5.72
N LYS A 109 -10.77 -3.06 -5.46
CA LYS A 109 -10.20 -1.76 -5.82
C LYS A 109 -8.88 -1.54 -5.11
N PHE A 110 -7.89 -1.02 -5.85
CA PHE A 110 -6.65 -0.53 -5.27
C PHE A 110 -6.86 0.84 -4.63
N ILE A 111 -6.45 0.98 -3.38
CA ILE A 111 -6.52 2.21 -2.62
C ILE A 111 -5.12 2.67 -2.29
N SER A 112 -4.80 3.92 -2.61
CA SER A 112 -3.59 4.62 -2.18
C SER A 112 -3.97 5.99 -1.66
N ASN A 113 -3.56 6.29 -0.43
CA ASN A 113 -3.79 7.58 0.20
C ASN A 113 -2.46 8.20 0.61
N ILE A 114 -2.32 9.50 0.37
CA ILE A 114 -1.18 10.30 0.81
C ILE A 114 -1.68 11.32 1.84
N TYR A 115 -1.07 11.28 3.02
CA TYR A 115 -1.36 12.17 4.12
C TYR A 115 -0.16 13.08 4.36
N TYR A 116 -0.40 14.39 4.48
CA TYR A 116 0.63 15.37 4.81
C TYR A 116 0.02 16.62 5.43
N ILE A 117 0.84 17.48 6.01
CA ILE A 117 0.40 18.78 6.49
C ILE A 117 0.61 19.80 5.37
N ARG A 118 -0.47 20.41 4.90
CA ARG A 118 -0.45 21.56 4.02
C ARG A 118 -0.39 22.84 4.86
N ASN A 119 0.37 23.85 4.45
CA ASN A 119 0.60 25.08 5.23
C ASN A 119 -0.57 26.09 5.21
N TRP A 120 -1.75 25.67 4.71
CA TRP A 120 -2.99 26.45 4.69
C TRP A 120 -4.22 25.55 4.74
N ALA A 121 -5.36 26.10 5.21
CA ALA A 121 -6.63 25.38 5.35
C ALA A 121 -7.57 25.61 4.16
N VAL A 122 -8.12 26.82 4.05
CA VAL A 122 -9.14 27.17 3.05
C VAL A 122 -8.54 27.95 1.88
N ASN A 123 -7.68 28.93 2.17
CA ASN A 123 -7.04 29.76 1.16
C ASN A 123 -5.54 29.70 1.30
N ALA A 124 -4.84 29.54 0.17
CA ALA A 124 -3.39 29.61 0.17
C ALA A 124 -2.89 30.88 0.87
N GLY A 125 -2.03 30.70 1.88
CA GLY A 125 -1.47 31.79 2.66
C GLY A 125 -2.29 32.22 3.88
N ASP A 126 -3.36 31.51 4.26
CA ASP A 126 -4.12 31.79 5.49
C ASP A 126 -3.35 31.43 6.78
N GLY A 127 -2.25 30.69 6.64
CA GLY A 127 -1.34 30.35 7.71
C GLY A 127 -1.89 29.34 8.71
N ILE A 128 -2.92 28.58 8.35
CA ILE A 128 -3.51 27.52 9.20
C ILE A 128 -3.03 26.15 8.69
N PRO A 129 -2.01 25.54 9.32
CA PRO A 129 -1.52 24.23 8.89
C PRO A 129 -2.63 23.18 9.03
N THR A 130 -2.80 22.37 8.02
CA THR A 130 -3.95 21.45 7.92
C THR A 130 -3.51 20.07 7.47
N LEU A 131 -3.91 19.02 8.21
CA LEU A 131 -3.78 17.64 7.75
C LEU A 131 -4.70 17.45 6.55
N VAL A 132 -4.13 17.02 5.43
CA VAL A 132 -4.85 16.78 4.18
C VAL A 132 -4.60 15.36 3.69
N ARG A 133 -5.52 14.86 2.87
CA ARG A 133 -5.42 13.56 2.20
C ARG A 133 -5.60 13.71 0.70
N SER A 134 -4.66 13.22 -0.09
CA SER A 134 -4.82 12.96 -1.51
C SER A 134 -5.12 11.46 -1.70
N SER A 135 -6.20 11.14 -2.40
CA SER A 135 -6.60 9.76 -2.69
C SER A 135 -6.35 9.43 -4.15
N PHE A 136 -5.83 8.23 -4.41
CA PHE A 136 -5.70 7.71 -5.77
C PHE A 136 -7.06 7.25 -6.26
N ASN A 137 -7.51 7.81 -7.38
CA ASN A 137 -8.82 7.50 -7.95
C ASN A 137 -8.88 7.83 -9.44
N LEU A 138 -9.86 7.30 -10.14
CA LEU A 138 -10.18 7.71 -11.49
C LEU A 138 -10.86 9.08 -11.46
N ASP A 139 -10.24 10.07 -12.10
CA ASP A 139 -10.83 11.38 -12.39
C ASP A 139 -10.74 11.64 -13.89
N GLY A 140 -11.87 11.51 -14.55
CA GLY A 140 -11.91 11.55 -16.00
C GLY A 140 -11.43 10.26 -16.65
N VAL A 141 -10.22 10.22 -17.19
CA VAL A 141 -9.73 9.11 -18.03
C VAL A 141 -8.60 8.32 -17.36
N VAL A 142 -7.79 8.94 -16.52
CA VAL A 142 -6.58 8.33 -15.99
C VAL A 142 -6.65 8.27 -14.47
N PRO A 143 -6.51 7.09 -13.84
CA PRO A 143 -6.37 6.99 -12.40
C PRO A 143 -5.09 7.69 -11.92
N ALA A 144 -5.26 8.61 -10.98
CA ALA A 144 -4.17 9.38 -10.41
C ALA A 144 -4.51 9.84 -8.98
N HIS A 145 -3.51 10.36 -8.27
CA HIS A 145 -3.75 11.05 -7.02
C HIS A 145 -4.48 12.37 -7.27
N GLN A 146 -5.60 12.54 -6.57
CA GLN A 146 -6.49 13.69 -6.68
C GLN A 146 -5.99 14.85 -5.82
N ASP A 147 -6.53 16.04 -6.04
CA ASP A 147 -6.28 17.21 -5.21
C ASP A 147 -6.54 16.88 -3.73
N ALA A 148 -5.64 17.33 -2.87
CA ALA A 148 -5.72 16.98 -1.46
C ALA A 148 -6.89 17.67 -0.76
N VAL A 149 -7.68 16.88 -0.04
CA VAL A 149 -8.85 17.33 0.73
C VAL A 149 -8.46 17.56 2.19
N ALA A 150 -8.88 18.67 2.75
CA ALA A 150 -8.67 19.02 4.16
C ALA A 150 -9.41 18.04 5.08
N MET A 151 -8.73 17.56 6.11
CA MET A 151 -9.27 16.66 7.12
C MET A 151 -9.37 17.34 8.49
N ILE A 152 -8.25 17.89 8.98
CA ILE A 152 -8.17 18.49 10.32
C ILE A 152 -7.28 19.73 10.24
N GLU A 153 -7.85 20.89 10.60
CA GLU A 153 -7.13 22.16 10.67
C GLU A 153 -6.34 22.31 11.98
N GLY A 154 -5.28 23.11 11.97
CA GLY A 154 -4.48 23.44 13.13
C GLY A 154 -3.46 22.36 13.52
N ILE A 155 -3.12 21.45 12.61
CA ILE A 155 -2.10 20.42 12.83
C ILE A 155 -0.74 20.96 12.36
N GLU A 156 0.12 21.36 13.28
CA GLU A 156 1.42 21.97 12.99
C GLU A 156 2.57 20.94 12.84
N GLY A 157 2.42 19.78 13.45
CA GLY A 157 3.44 18.72 13.45
C GLY A 157 2.88 17.38 13.01
N PHE A 158 3.63 16.67 12.17
CA PHE A 158 3.32 15.31 11.74
C PHE A 158 4.63 14.56 11.54
N ARG A 159 4.84 13.53 12.35
CA ARG A 159 6.00 12.66 12.29
C ARG A 159 5.54 11.22 12.30
N VAL A 160 6.19 10.40 11.50
CA VAL A 160 5.88 8.99 11.37
C VAL A 160 7.16 8.18 11.56
N GLU A 161 7.07 7.22 12.46
CA GLU A 161 8.11 6.21 12.67
C GLU A 161 7.53 4.85 12.33
N LEU A 162 8.31 4.01 11.67
CA LEU A 162 7.90 2.68 11.24
C LEU A 162 8.45 1.63 12.21
N GLY A 163 7.58 0.76 12.69
CA GLY A 163 7.99 -0.45 13.40
C GLY A 163 8.16 -1.59 12.42
N ILE A 164 9.34 -2.21 12.42
CA ILE A 164 9.65 -3.31 11.52
C ILE A 164 9.51 -4.62 12.28
N ASP A 165 8.78 -5.56 11.70
CA ASP A 165 8.61 -6.93 12.17
C ASP A 165 9.54 -7.82 11.34
N ASP A 166 10.81 -7.91 11.75
CA ASP A 166 11.89 -8.58 11.03
C ASP A 166 12.28 -9.94 11.64
N ARG A 167 11.56 -10.38 12.68
CA ARG A 167 11.81 -11.65 13.37
C ARG A 167 10.57 -12.52 13.37
N SER A 168 10.77 -13.81 13.16
CA SER A 168 9.69 -14.78 13.28
C SER A 168 9.34 -15.08 14.71
N ASN A 169 8.05 -15.33 14.97
CA ASN A 169 7.64 -15.98 16.21
C ASN A 169 8.06 -17.45 16.20
N ALA A 170 8.42 -18.02 17.36
CA ALA A 170 8.71 -19.44 17.50
C ALA A 170 7.43 -20.28 17.38
N TYR A 171 7.14 -20.69 16.16
CA TYR A 171 6.05 -21.62 15.86
C TYR A 171 6.59 -22.76 14.98
N LEU A 172 6.07 -23.95 15.15
CA LEU A 172 6.49 -25.16 14.41
C LEU A 172 8.00 -25.49 14.51
N GLY A 173 8.63 -25.07 15.62
CA GLY A 173 10.01 -25.44 15.92
C GLY A 173 11.07 -24.45 15.48
N GLU A 174 10.70 -23.35 14.85
CA GLU A 174 11.65 -22.26 14.59
C GLU A 174 11.93 -21.47 15.88
N PRO A 175 13.19 -21.14 16.16
CA PRO A 175 13.52 -20.31 17.33
C PRO A 175 12.92 -18.91 17.21
N THR A 176 12.39 -18.38 18.31
CA THR A 176 11.99 -16.96 18.39
C THR A 176 13.16 -16.06 18.01
N GLY A 177 12.90 -15.06 17.18
CA GLY A 177 13.92 -14.12 16.74
C GLY A 177 14.74 -14.60 15.53
N THR A 178 14.36 -15.70 14.86
CA THR A 178 14.91 -16.04 13.55
C THR A 178 14.49 -14.96 12.54
N PRO A 179 15.42 -14.45 11.71
CA PRO A 179 15.06 -13.45 10.68
C PRO A 179 13.98 -13.98 9.75
N VAL A 180 13.00 -13.14 9.42
CA VAL A 180 11.96 -13.49 8.46
C VAL A 180 12.56 -13.71 7.08
N ASN A 181 11.95 -14.59 6.28
CA ASN A 181 12.37 -14.91 4.92
C ASN A 181 11.18 -14.95 3.97
N TYR A 182 10.83 -13.82 3.42
CA TYR A 182 9.71 -13.72 2.46
C TYR A 182 9.97 -14.41 1.12
N ALA A 183 11.21 -14.80 0.83
CA ALA A 183 11.55 -15.58 -0.37
C ALA A 183 11.14 -17.06 -0.24
N GLU A 184 10.94 -17.54 0.99
CA GLU A 184 10.50 -18.92 1.21
C GLU A 184 9.02 -19.08 0.89
N ALA A 185 8.71 -20.13 0.14
CA ALA A 185 7.33 -20.38 -0.29
C ALA A 185 6.44 -20.83 0.88
N VAL A 186 5.25 -20.25 0.97
CA VAL A 186 4.19 -20.75 1.86
C VAL A 186 3.44 -21.86 1.12
N ASP A 187 3.32 -23.05 1.71
CA ASP A 187 2.42 -24.09 1.20
C ASP A 187 0.99 -23.76 1.61
N TRP A 188 0.25 -23.16 0.70
CA TRP A 188 -1.14 -22.76 0.92
C TRP A 188 -2.12 -23.92 1.07
N LEU A 189 -1.71 -25.13 0.75
CA LEU A 189 -2.50 -26.37 0.95
C LEU A 189 -2.28 -26.96 2.34
N ASP A 190 -1.14 -26.68 2.98
CA ASP A 190 -0.86 -27.07 4.35
C ASP A 190 -1.52 -26.05 5.33
N PRO A 191 -2.48 -26.48 6.16
CA PRO A 191 -3.12 -25.61 7.14
C PRO A 191 -2.14 -24.93 8.09
N ASP A 192 -1.09 -25.62 8.51
CA ASP A 192 -0.13 -25.09 9.48
C ASP A 192 0.73 -23.98 8.85
N THR A 193 1.32 -24.23 7.68
CA THR A 193 2.11 -23.22 6.96
C THR A 193 1.26 -22.04 6.49
N ARG A 194 -0.01 -22.26 6.14
CA ARG A 194 -0.93 -21.21 5.68
C ARG A 194 -1.33 -20.26 6.78
N THR A 195 -1.62 -20.77 7.97
CA THR A 195 -2.14 -19.96 9.10
C THR A 195 -1.03 -19.37 9.96
N THR A 196 0.09 -20.06 10.06
CA THR A 196 1.24 -19.64 10.87
C THR A 196 2.51 -20.07 10.16
N PRO A 197 2.84 -19.44 9.03
CA PRO A 197 4.05 -19.80 8.30
C PRO A 197 5.28 -19.52 9.16
N THR A 198 6.20 -20.49 9.19
CA THR A 198 7.53 -20.32 9.78
C THR A 198 8.25 -19.17 9.06
N ASN A 199 9.24 -18.57 9.70
CA ASN A 199 10.04 -17.48 9.16
C ASN A 199 9.25 -16.27 8.61
N ARG A 200 8.06 -16.05 9.11
CA ARG A 200 7.27 -14.82 8.92
C ARG A 200 7.21 -14.04 10.24
N GLY A 201 7.00 -12.75 10.13
CA GLY A 201 6.73 -11.91 11.28
C GLY A 201 5.45 -12.30 12.02
N ASP A 202 5.33 -11.85 13.25
CA ASP A 202 4.16 -12.11 14.09
C ASP A 202 3.18 -10.91 14.15
N GLY A 203 3.48 -9.84 13.42
CA GLY A 203 2.71 -8.60 13.38
C GLY A 203 3.09 -7.60 14.46
N SER A 204 4.14 -7.88 15.23
CA SER A 204 4.65 -6.98 16.27
C SER A 204 6.03 -6.48 15.90
N PRO A 205 6.34 -5.18 16.06
CA PRO A 205 7.69 -4.68 15.82
C PRO A 205 8.73 -5.32 16.77
N ASP A 206 9.84 -5.79 16.20
CA ASP A 206 10.90 -6.49 16.94
C ASP A 206 12.04 -5.60 17.45
N GLY A 207 12.11 -4.38 16.94
CA GLY A 207 13.22 -3.50 17.20
C GLY A 207 12.81 -2.07 17.52
N ALA A 208 13.77 -1.16 17.41
CA ALA A 208 13.52 0.27 17.49
C ALA A 208 12.73 0.73 16.24
N PHE A 209 11.83 1.68 16.46
CA PHE A 209 11.17 2.34 15.34
C PHE A 209 12.19 3.08 14.47
N ILE A 210 12.00 3.04 13.16
CA ILE A 210 12.86 3.70 12.18
C ILE A 210 12.17 4.92 11.56
N THR A 211 12.98 5.89 11.16
CA THR A 211 12.50 7.09 10.46
C THR A 211 13.12 7.12 9.06
N CYS A 212 12.28 7.17 8.03
CA CYS A 212 12.74 7.32 6.66
C CYS A 212 12.91 8.81 6.35
N THR A 213 14.10 9.21 5.90
CA THR A 213 14.40 10.60 5.54
C THR A 213 14.98 10.70 4.14
N THR A 214 15.06 11.90 3.58
CA THR A 214 15.72 12.12 2.29
C THR A 214 17.23 11.83 2.36
N ALA A 215 17.84 12.01 3.53
CA ALA A 215 19.26 11.72 3.75
C ALA A 215 19.52 10.22 3.99
N ASP A 216 18.55 9.52 4.58
CA ASP A 216 18.57 8.09 4.88
C ASP A 216 17.22 7.48 4.51
N PRO A 217 16.99 7.25 3.20
CA PRO A 217 15.72 6.74 2.72
C PRO A 217 15.59 5.25 3.04
N CYS A 218 14.45 4.85 3.61
CA CYS A 218 14.16 3.44 3.80
C CYS A 218 14.15 2.71 2.45
N THR A 219 14.89 1.64 2.36
CA THR A 219 14.92 0.78 1.18
C THR A 219 13.69 -0.13 1.15
N VAL A 220 13.39 -0.67 -0.03
CA VAL A 220 12.30 -1.67 -0.18
C VAL A 220 12.58 -2.89 0.69
N ASP A 221 13.84 -3.34 0.75
CA ASP A 221 14.23 -4.49 1.54
C ASP A 221 14.02 -4.26 3.06
N GLU A 222 14.30 -3.06 3.56
CA GLU A 222 14.02 -2.70 4.96
C GLU A 222 12.52 -2.62 5.27
N LEU A 223 11.71 -2.19 4.32
CA LEU A 223 10.25 -2.06 4.48
C LEU A 223 9.49 -3.36 4.22
N MET A 224 10.14 -4.37 3.68
CA MET A 224 9.57 -5.70 3.41
C MET A 224 9.82 -6.69 4.54
N ASN A 225 10.72 -6.39 5.46
CA ASN A 225 11.07 -7.22 6.60
C ASN A 225 10.31 -6.80 7.84
#